data_c050f9faafca6257a31428151408ae0b
#
_entry.id   c050f9faafca6257a31428151408ae0b
#
_cell.length_a   1.000
_cell.length_b   1.000
_cell.length_c   1.000
_cell.angle_alpha   90.00
_cell.angle_beta   90.00
_cell.angle_gamma   90.00
#
_symmetry.space_group_name_H-M   'P 1'
#
loop_
_entity.id
_entity.type
_entity.pdbx_description
1 polymer ?
#
loop_
_entity_poly.entity_id
_entity_poly.type
_entity_poly.pdbx_seq_one_letter_code
_entity_poly.pdbx_strand_id
1 'polypeptide(L)'
;MDTYVEQNAKAWDWEVGRSNIWTDGCTQEQIDRARKGDLDMVLSPFKKVPPSWVCDLKGKRVLALASGGGQQAVLLSLAGAEVTVFDVSKKQLAQDASYADTL
;
A
#
# COMPACT_ATOMS: atom_id res chain seq x y z
N MET A 1 -11.48 5.18 25.68
CA MET A 1 -10.57 5.01 24.54
C MET A 1 -10.41 3.54 24.23
N ASP A 2 -10.35 3.19 22.93
CA ASP A 2 -10.30 1.80 22.49
C ASP A 2 -8.87 1.27 22.58
N THR A 3 -8.60 0.40 23.58
CA THR A 3 -7.27 -0.17 23.78
C THR A 3 -6.84 -1.11 22.67
N TYR A 4 -7.78 -1.75 21.97
CA TYR A 4 -7.46 -2.63 20.83
C TYR A 4 -6.89 -1.84 19.66
N VAL A 5 -7.46 -0.68 19.35
CA VAL A 5 -6.96 0.19 18.27
C VAL A 5 -5.53 0.64 18.58
N GLU A 6 -5.27 1.06 19.81
CA GLU A 6 -3.94 1.49 20.23
C GLU A 6 -2.93 0.36 20.18
N GLN A 7 -3.30 -0.82 20.66
CA GLN A 7 -2.42 -1.99 20.65
C GLN A 7 -2.10 -2.42 19.22
N ASN A 8 -3.09 -2.42 18.34
CA ASN A 8 -2.87 -2.75 16.92
C ASN A 8 -1.96 -1.73 16.24
N ALA A 9 -2.16 -0.44 16.50
CA ALA A 9 -1.31 0.61 15.95
C ALA A 9 0.15 0.42 16.38
N LYS A 10 0.39 0.14 17.66
CA LYS A 10 1.74 -0.10 18.18
C LYS A 10 2.35 -1.36 17.59
N ALA A 11 1.57 -2.42 17.44
CA ALA A 11 2.04 -3.69 16.87
C ALA A 11 2.50 -3.49 15.42
N TRP A 12 1.74 -2.80 14.60
CA TRP A 12 2.12 -2.52 13.22
C TRP A 12 3.31 -1.56 13.12
N ASP A 13 3.38 -0.55 13.99
CA ASP A 13 4.55 0.32 14.08
C ASP A 13 5.82 -0.48 14.37
N TRP A 14 5.72 -1.46 15.26
CA TRP A 14 6.82 -2.33 15.60
C TRP A 14 7.22 -3.25 14.44
N GLU A 15 6.25 -3.82 13.73
CA GLU A 15 6.50 -4.65 12.55
C GLU A 15 7.19 -3.88 11.43
N VAL A 16 6.84 -2.61 11.22
CA VAL A 16 7.55 -1.76 10.25
C VAL A 16 9.03 -1.66 10.60
N GLY A 17 9.36 -1.54 11.89
CA GLY A 17 10.75 -1.49 12.34
C GLY A 17 11.50 -2.82 12.20
N ARG A 18 10.79 -3.95 11.99
CA ARG A 18 11.37 -5.28 11.87
C ARG A 18 11.54 -5.78 10.44
N SER A 19 11.20 -4.98 9.45
CA SER A 19 11.24 -5.40 8.05
C SER A 19 10.38 -6.64 7.75
N ASN A 20 9.16 -6.65 8.28
CA ASN A 20 8.18 -7.68 7.96
C ASN A 20 7.78 -7.58 6.49
N ILE A 21 7.58 -8.71 5.79
CA ILE A 21 7.21 -8.71 4.36
C ILE A 21 5.93 -7.92 4.06
N TRP A 22 5.01 -7.86 5.01
CA TRP A 22 3.75 -7.11 4.86
C TRP A 22 3.92 -5.60 5.10
N THR A 23 5.09 -5.18 5.59
CA THR A 23 5.43 -3.78 5.84
C THR A 23 6.56 -3.29 4.93
N ASP A 24 7.14 -4.16 4.11
CA ASP A 24 8.13 -3.75 3.11
C ASP A 24 7.45 -2.95 2.01
N GLY A 25 8.11 -1.90 1.55
CA GLY A 25 7.62 -1.08 0.46
C GLY A 25 7.74 -1.76 -0.89
N CYS A 26 7.33 -1.05 -1.94
CA CYS A 26 7.45 -1.53 -3.31
C CYS A 26 8.90 -1.61 -3.77
N THR A 27 9.19 -2.64 -4.59
CA THR A 27 10.46 -2.72 -5.30
C THR A 27 10.46 -1.79 -6.51
N GLN A 28 11.64 -1.46 -7.03
CA GLN A 28 11.75 -0.65 -8.24
C GLN A 28 11.08 -1.31 -9.44
N GLU A 29 11.17 -2.62 -9.55
CA GLU A 29 10.49 -3.38 -10.61
C GLU A 29 8.97 -3.23 -10.53
N GLN A 30 8.40 -3.34 -9.34
CA GLN A 30 6.97 -3.14 -9.13
C GLN A 30 6.54 -1.72 -9.50
N ILE A 31 7.33 -0.72 -9.14
CA ILE A 31 7.08 0.69 -9.48
C ILE A 31 7.08 0.89 -11.00
N ASP A 32 8.09 0.39 -11.68
CA ASP A 32 8.22 0.53 -13.13
C ASP A 32 7.06 -0.13 -13.88
N ARG A 33 6.65 -1.32 -13.42
CA ARG A 33 5.50 -2.03 -13.99
C ARG A 33 4.19 -1.30 -13.75
N ALA A 34 3.99 -0.76 -12.55
CA ALA A 34 2.77 -0.04 -12.19
C ALA A 34 2.58 1.22 -13.04
N ARG A 35 3.64 1.93 -13.37
CA ARG A 35 3.60 3.10 -14.27
C ARG A 35 3.10 2.73 -15.66
N LYS A 36 3.25 1.49 -16.07
CA LYS A 36 2.74 0.96 -17.34
C LYS A 36 1.34 0.34 -17.20
N GLY A 37 0.73 0.40 -16.01
CA GLY A 37 -0.57 -0.18 -15.73
C GLY A 37 -0.53 -1.66 -15.34
N ASP A 38 0.65 -2.23 -15.15
CA ASP A 38 0.84 -3.62 -14.73
C ASP A 38 1.06 -3.68 -13.23
N LEU A 39 0.00 -4.00 -12.49
CA LEU A 39 0.03 -4.01 -11.03
C LEU A 39 0.36 -5.39 -10.49
N ASP A 40 1.46 -5.49 -9.74
CA ASP A 40 1.87 -6.70 -9.04
C ASP A 40 1.31 -6.69 -7.62
N MET A 41 0.02 -6.99 -7.49
CA MET A 41 -0.68 -7.04 -6.22
C MET A 41 -1.11 -8.46 -5.89
N VAL A 42 -1.11 -8.80 -4.61
CA VAL A 42 -1.44 -10.14 -4.14
C VAL A 42 -2.59 -10.11 -3.14
N LEU A 43 -3.45 -11.15 -3.20
CA LEU A 43 -4.48 -11.41 -2.19
C LEU A 43 -3.89 -12.17 -1.01
N SER A 44 -2.88 -13.01 -1.29
CA SER A 44 -2.14 -13.78 -0.30
C SER A 44 -0.76 -14.09 -0.88
N PRO A 45 0.19 -14.67 -0.10
CA PRO A 45 1.50 -15.05 -0.64
C PRO A 45 1.42 -15.98 -1.84
N PHE A 46 0.29 -16.68 -2.02
CA PHE A 46 0.13 -17.71 -3.04
C PHE A 46 -0.80 -17.30 -4.18
N LYS A 47 -1.46 -16.15 -4.10
CA LYS A 47 -2.47 -15.77 -5.09
C LYS A 47 -2.41 -14.29 -5.40
N LYS A 48 -2.23 -13.98 -6.68
CA LYS A 48 -2.24 -12.60 -7.16
C LYS A 48 -3.65 -12.08 -7.37
N VAL A 49 -3.80 -10.75 -7.26
CA VAL A 49 -5.03 -10.07 -7.64
C VAL A 49 -5.24 -10.24 -9.15
N PRO A 50 -6.41 -10.71 -9.62
CA PRO A 50 -6.69 -10.77 -11.05
C PRO A 50 -6.55 -9.39 -11.69
N PRO A 51 -5.84 -9.28 -12.84
CA PRO A 51 -5.64 -7.99 -13.50
C PRO A 51 -6.92 -7.24 -13.84
N SER A 52 -8.02 -7.95 -14.11
CA SER A 52 -9.32 -7.35 -14.42
C SER A 52 -9.94 -6.57 -13.26
N TRP A 53 -9.51 -6.85 -12.02
CA TRP A 53 -10.03 -6.14 -10.85
C TRP A 53 -9.43 -4.74 -10.70
N VAL A 54 -8.26 -4.52 -11.27
CA VAL A 54 -7.49 -3.29 -11.11
C VAL A 54 -7.10 -2.66 -12.45
N CYS A 55 -7.94 -2.85 -13.46
CA CYS A 55 -7.77 -2.20 -14.75
C CYS A 55 -8.50 -0.85 -14.80
N ASP A 56 -8.12 0.01 -15.75
CA ASP A 56 -8.75 1.32 -15.99
C ASP A 56 -8.79 2.22 -14.75
N LEU A 57 -7.69 2.28 -14.02
CA LEU A 57 -7.60 3.05 -12.77
C LEU A 57 -7.40 4.54 -12.99
N LYS A 58 -6.99 4.97 -14.18
CA LYS A 58 -6.69 6.37 -14.44
C LYS A 58 -7.90 7.26 -14.14
N GLY A 59 -7.70 8.23 -13.25
CA GLY A 59 -8.74 9.18 -12.84
C GLY A 59 -9.76 8.64 -11.85
N LYS A 60 -9.65 7.39 -11.43
CA LYS A 60 -10.55 6.81 -10.44
C LYS A 60 -10.11 7.13 -9.02
N ARG A 61 -11.09 7.33 -8.13
CA ARG A 61 -10.82 7.51 -6.71
C ARG A 61 -10.88 6.16 -6.00
N VAL A 62 -9.84 5.85 -5.22
CA VAL A 62 -9.71 4.60 -4.50
C VAL A 62 -9.48 4.88 -3.01
N LEU A 63 -10.22 4.19 -2.16
CA LEU A 63 -10.00 4.21 -0.72
C LEU A 63 -9.31 2.92 -0.32
N ALA A 64 -8.11 3.04 0.22
CA ALA A 64 -7.33 1.90 0.72
C ALA A 64 -7.46 1.83 2.25
N LEU A 65 -8.22 0.85 2.73
CA LEU A 65 -8.48 0.67 4.15
C LEU A 65 -7.44 -0.26 4.77
N ALA A 66 -6.80 0.20 5.85
CA ALA A 66 -5.78 -0.55 6.58
C ALA A 66 -4.65 -1.05 5.67
N SER A 67 -4.26 -0.25 4.68
CA SER A 67 -3.32 -0.63 3.62
C SER A 67 -2.09 0.27 3.56
N GLY A 68 -1.73 0.91 4.66
CA GLY A 68 -0.48 1.67 4.71
C GLY A 68 0.74 0.77 4.56
N GLY A 69 1.90 1.34 4.27
CA GLY A 69 3.15 0.60 4.21
C GLY A 69 3.93 0.70 2.90
N GLY A 70 3.47 1.52 1.96
CA GLY A 70 4.20 1.78 0.71
C GLY A 70 4.07 0.67 -0.32
N GLN A 71 2.99 -0.09 -0.29
CA GLN A 71 2.75 -1.18 -1.25
C GLN A 71 1.55 -0.89 -2.15
N GLN A 72 0.35 -1.29 -1.75
CA GLN A 72 -0.83 -1.24 -2.61
C GLN A 72 -1.20 0.17 -3.06
N ALA A 73 -1.25 1.11 -2.13
CA ALA A 73 -1.62 2.48 -2.45
C ALA A 73 -0.65 3.13 -3.44
N VAL A 74 0.65 2.84 -3.28
CA VAL A 74 1.69 3.34 -4.18
C VAL A 74 1.46 2.80 -5.60
N LEU A 75 1.26 1.51 -5.74
CA LEU A 75 1.04 0.87 -7.04
C LEU A 75 -0.23 1.40 -7.73
N LEU A 76 -1.33 1.53 -6.99
CA LEU A 76 -2.58 2.08 -7.51
C LEU A 76 -2.42 3.52 -7.98
N SER A 77 -1.70 4.33 -7.21
CA SER A 77 -1.42 5.74 -7.56
C SER A 77 -0.58 5.85 -8.83
N LEU A 78 0.44 5.01 -8.97
CA LEU A 78 1.30 4.99 -10.16
C LEU A 78 0.53 4.57 -11.41
N ALA A 79 -0.50 3.76 -11.26
CA ALA A 79 -1.39 3.37 -12.36
C ALA A 79 -2.42 4.45 -12.71
N GLY A 80 -2.42 5.59 -12.01
CA GLY A 80 -3.23 6.75 -12.33
C GLY A 80 -4.44 6.97 -11.44
N ALA A 81 -4.64 6.17 -10.40
CA ALA A 81 -5.73 6.36 -9.44
C ALA A 81 -5.42 7.47 -8.45
N GLU A 82 -6.46 8.14 -7.98
CA GLU A 82 -6.39 9.06 -6.85
C GLU A 82 -6.69 8.25 -5.58
N VAL A 83 -5.66 7.96 -4.80
CA VAL A 83 -5.75 7.04 -3.67
C VAL A 83 -5.74 7.79 -2.35
N THR A 84 -6.69 7.43 -1.47
CA THR A 84 -6.69 7.86 -0.07
C THR A 84 -6.43 6.64 0.80
N VAL A 85 -5.43 6.73 1.66
CA VAL A 85 -5.07 5.64 2.58
C VAL A 85 -5.60 5.94 3.96
N PHE A 86 -6.21 4.95 4.57
CA PHE A 86 -6.71 5.02 5.94
C PHE A 86 -6.08 3.88 6.75
N ASP A 87 -5.22 4.23 7.71
CA ASP A 87 -4.51 3.26 8.54
C ASP A 87 -4.31 3.82 9.95
N VAL A 88 -4.29 2.93 10.95
CA VAL A 88 -4.07 3.32 12.34
C VAL A 88 -2.58 3.44 12.67
N SER A 89 -1.70 2.86 11.88
CA SER A 89 -0.26 2.90 12.08
C SER A 89 0.35 4.14 11.42
N LYS A 90 0.90 5.03 12.23
CA LYS A 90 1.58 6.24 11.72
C LYS A 90 2.82 5.89 10.90
N LYS A 91 3.55 4.83 11.27
CA LYS A 91 4.73 4.39 10.52
C LYS A 91 4.37 3.80 9.17
N GLN A 92 3.26 3.07 9.07
CA GLN A 92 2.74 2.59 7.80
C GLN A 92 2.37 3.76 6.87
N LEU A 93 1.66 4.76 7.40
CA LEU A 93 1.32 5.97 6.65
C LEU A 93 2.56 6.77 6.24
N ALA A 94 3.57 6.81 7.09
CA ALA A 94 4.83 7.49 6.79
C ALA A 94 5.57 6.84 5.62
N GLN A 95 5.50 5.53 5.46
CA GLN A 95 6.06 4.85 4.28
C GLN A 95 5.35 5.29 3.00
N ASP A 96 4.02 5.35 3.00
CA ASP A 96 3.26 5.84 1.85
C ASP A 96 3.63 7.28 1.50
N ALA A 97 3.74 8.15 2.50
CA ALA A 97 4.13 9.54 2.31
C ALA A 97 5.55 9.67 1.72
N SER A 98 6.47 8.84 2.19
CA SER A 98 7.84 8.80 1.67
C SER A 98 7.86 8.46 0.18
N TYR A 99 7.10 7.47 -0.25
CA TYR A 99 6.97 7.13 -1.67
C TYR A 99 6.32 8.26 -2.48
N ALA A 100 5.27 8.86 -1.94
CA ALA A 100 4.57 9.96 -2.62
C ALA A 100 5.52 11.16 -2.87
N ASP A 101 6.41 11.45 -1.92
CA ASP A 101 7.35 12.56 -2.04
C ASP A 101 8.47 12.28 -3.05
N THR A 102 8.80 11.01 -3.29
CA THR A 102 9.93 10.62 -4.15
C THR A 102 9.52 10.15 -5.54
N LEU A 103 8.27 9.83 -5.74
CA LEU A 103 7.74 9.34 -7.02
C LEU A 103 6.80 10.33 -7.67
#